data_681c3fea4fdd98659e92cb93df5547fb
#
_entry.id   681c3fea4fdd98659e92cb93df5547fb
#
_cell.length_a   1.000
_cell.length_b   1.000
_cell.length_c   1.000
_cell.angle_alpha   90.00
_cell.angle_beta   90.00
_cell.angle_gamma   90.00
#
_symmetry.space_group_name_H-M   'P 1'
#
loop_
_entity.id
_entity.type
_entity.pdbx_description
1 polymer ?
#
loop_
_entity_poly.entity_id
_entity_poly.type
_entity_poly.pdbx_seq_one_letter_code
_entity_poly.pdbx_strand_id
1 'polypeptide(L)'
;MSTDTGTMFGYTMPVEGLLSNDDRRIYRSYYCETCHHLREEYGYIPTLTVNYEMTFANLFFNSILDEGKLIDNKPGGFLCIFRHSASDDELMHKLTAYTILVAKNSLVDDVADNNNDLKGKLGLLALNPAIRNACKEFPEYDRVIMEGYEELRRIERTGEKDPFIMGRYSAQSMLDVFDLMLGNRIDDDIRELFRGFGIWAYIMDAIEDLDEDHKEGQYNPFLVDNDSFHDKKQFIRDNIFMIGEIMGKAIKDIQDSYAVVRPRLRFNHNIIDNIINVGLSASAHRIIRGDKMDLSLKNMLNGRMNRGLPPSSI
;
A
#
# COMPACT_ATOMS: atom_id res chain seq x y z
N MET A 1 5.45 15.50 -18.60
CA MET A 1 4.50 15.86 -17.56
C MET A 1 4.22 14.57 -16.81
N SER A 2 5.02 14.29 -15.80
CA SER A 2 4.87 13.14 -14.92
C SER A 2 3.73 13.45 -13.97
N THR A 3 2.73 12.62 -13.95
CA THR A 3 1.67 12.63 -12.95
C THR A 3 2.09 11.68 -11.83
N ASP A 4 3.17 12.01 -11.15
CA ASP A 4 3.51 11.37 -9.90
C ASP A 4 2.70 12.05 -8.80
N THR A 5 1.53 11.53 -8.55
CA THR A 5 0.95 11.57 -7.22
C THR A 5 1.73 10.51 -6.44
N GLY A 6 2.52 10.92 -5.45
CA GLY A 6 3.22 10.01 -4.57
C GLY A 6 2.28 8.90 -4.13
N THR A 7 2.34 7.80 -4.81
CA THR A 7 1.52 6.64 -4.50
C THR A 7 2.27 5.87 -3.45
N MET A 8 2.00 6.21 -2.24
CA MET A 8 2.52 5.60 -1.03
C MET A 8 2.33 4.09 -0.96
N PHE A 9 1.89 3.38 -2.02
CA PHE A 9 1.53 1.97 -1.89
C PHE A 9 1.42 1.27 -3.25
N GLY A 10 2.20 0.27 -3.45
CA GLY A 10 2.18 -0.55 -4.67
C GLY A 10 3.16 -1.72 -4.62
N TYR A 11 3.66 -2.02 -3.42
CA TYR A 11 4.75 -2.98 -3.25
C TYR A 11 4.26 -4.39 -2.87
N THR A 12 3.00 -4.53 -2.45
CA THR A 12 2.40 -5.78 -1.95
C THR A 12 1.45 -6.39 -2.99
N MET A 13 2.02 -6.84 -4.10
CA MET A 13 1.26 -7.37 -5.24
C MET A 13 1.61 -8.83 -5.56
N PRO A 14 0.66 -9.63 -6.04
CA PRO A 14 0.97 -10.95 -6.56
C PRO A 14 1.65 -10.88 -7.93
N VAL A 15 2.48 -11.86 -8.21
CA VAL A 15 2.93 -12.13 -9.58
C VAL A 15 1.83 -12.91 -10.30
N GLU A 16 0.93 -12.17 -10.97
CA GLU A 16 -0.29 -12.73 -11.59
C GLU A 16 0.01 -13.91 -12.55
N GLY A 17 1.16 -13.91 -13.21
CA GLY A 17 1.55 -14.99 -14.13
C GLY A 17 1.72 -16.36 -13.47
N LEU A 18 1.95 -16.38 -12.15
CA LEU A 18 2.14 -17.59 -11.37
C LEU A 18 0.86 -18.03 -10.63
N LEU A 19 -0.21 -17.25 -10.68
CA LEU A 19 -1.51 -17.60 -10.13
C LEU A 19 -2.35 -18.40 -11.12
N SER A 20 -3.20 -19.29 -10.60
CA SER A 20 -4.26 -19.90 -11.39
C SER A 20 -5.26 -18.85 -11.90
N ASN A 21 -6.06 -19.20 -12.89
CA ASN A 21 -7.11 -18.30 -13.39
C ASN A 21 -8.14 -17.95 -12.29
N ASP A 22 -8.42 -18.90 -11.40
CA ASP A 22 -9.37 -18.70 -10.29
C ASP A 22 -8.77 -17.79 -9.22
N ASP A 23 -7.50 -18.02 -8.80
CA ASP A 23 -6.83 -17.16 -7.84
C ASP A 23 -6.70 -15.71 -8.35
N ARG A 24 -6.37 -15.52 -9.63
CA ARG A 24 -6.36 -14.19 -10.26
C ARG A 24 -7.72 -13.51 -10.21
N ARG A 25 -8.80 -14.27 -10.45
CA ARG A 25 -10.16 -13.75 -10.38
C ARG A 25 -10.53 -13.35 -8.96
N ILE A 26 -10.17 -14.18 -7.99
CA ILE A 26 -10.39 -13.91 -6.56
C ILE A 26 -9.64 -12.64 -6.15
N TYR A 27 -8.34 -12.55 -6.42
CA TYR A 27 -7.54 -11.37 -6.08
C TYR A 27 -8.13 -10.07 -6.66
N ARG A 28 -8.50 -10.12 -7.93
CA ARG A 28 -9.15 -8.98 -8.60
C ARG A 28 -10.51 -8.63 -8.00
N SER A 29 -11.22 -9.61 -7.45
CA SER A 29 -12.47 -9.35 -6.76
C SER A 29 -12.25 -8.54 -5.48
N TYR A 30 -11.22 -8.86 -4.69
CA TYR A 30 -10.84 -8.07 -3.52
C TYR A 30 -10.46 -6.64 -3.88
N TYR A 31 -9.64 -6.44 -4.92
CA TYR A 31 -9.31 -5.11 -5.43
C TYR A 31 -10.54 -4.32 -5.87
N CYS A 32 -11.42 -4.96 -6.63
CA CYS A 32 -12.66 -4.33 -7.11
C CYS A 32 -13.62 -4.02 -5.96
N GLU A 33 -13.65 -4.84 -4.91
CA GLU A 33 -14.49 -4.63 -3.73
C GLU A 33 -14.02 -3.39 -2.97
N THR A 34 -12.73 -3.26 -2.70
CA THR A 34 -12.17 -2.06 -2.08
C THR A 34 -12.53 -0.79 -2.87
N CYS A 35 -12.37 -0.83 -4.19
CA CYS A 35 -12.76 0.28 -5.06
C CYS A 35 -14.27 0.59 -5.01
N HIS A 36 -15.09 -0.44 -4.89
CA HIS A 36 -16.55 -0.32 -4.85
C HIS A 36 -17.02 0.33 -3.55
N HIS A 37 -16.50 -0.13 -2.40
CA HIS A 37 -16.79 0.45 -1.10
C HIS A 37 -16.38 1.92 -1.02
N LEU A 38 -15.16 2.27 -1.48
CA LEU A 38 -14.73 3.67 -1.58
C LEU A 38 -15.71 4.52 -2.38
N ARG A 39 -16.23 3.98 -3.50
CA ARG A 39 -17.21 4.71 -4.33
C ARG A 39 -18.56 4.88 -3.65
N GLU A 40 -19.08 3.83 -3.01
CA GLU A 40 -20.40 3.87 -2.38
C GLU A 40 -20.42 4.77 -1.14
N GLU A 41 -19.38 4.72 -0.33
CA GLU A 41 -19.30 5.45 0.92
C GLU A 41 -18.83 6.91 0.73
N TYR A 42 -17.86 7.11 -0.15
CA TYR A 42 -17.15 8.38 -0.28
C TYR A 42 -17.25 9.03 -1.68
N GLY A 43 -17.80 8.34 -2.67
CA GLY A 43 -17.96 8.84 -4.03
C GLY A 43 -16.84 8.44 -5.00
N TYR A 44 -16.89 8.98 -6.22
CA TYR A 44 -15.99 8.55 -7.29
C TYR A 44 -14.52 8.95 -7.12
N ILE A 45 -14.27 10.17 -6.63
CA ILE A 45 -12.89 10.68 -6.50
C ILE A 45 -12.07 9.82 -5.52
N PRO A 46 -12.58 9.41 -4.35
CA PRO A 46 -11.89 8.52 -3.45
C PRO A 46 -11.46 7.17 -4.05
N THR A 47 -12.08 6.70 -5.13
CA THR A 47 -11.62 5.47 -5.80
C THR A 47 -10.21 5.57 -6.37
N LEU A 48 -9.66 6.78 -6.49
CA LEU A 48 -8.28 7.01 -6.90
C LEU A 48 -7.27 6.66 -5.79
N THR A 49 -7.72 6.57 -4.54
CA THR A 49 -6.87 6.17 -3.40
C THR A 49 -6.79 4.66 -3.19
N VAL A 50 -7.50 3.86 -4.01
CA VAL A 50 -7.40 2.40 -3.92
C VAL A 50 -5.96 1.96 -4.17
N ASN A 51 -5.45 1.11 -3.29
CA ASN A 51 -4.08 0.63 -3.35
C ASN A 51 -3.98 -0.89 -3.09
N TYR A 52 -2.82 -1.44 -3.35
CA TYR A 52 -2.58 -2.87 -3.24
C TYR A 52 -2.40 -3.33 -1.80
N GLU A 53 -1.90 -2.47 -0.92
CA GLU A 53 -1.70 -2.78 0.51
C GLU A 53 -3.05 -2.95 1.21
N MET A 54 -4.01 -2.07 0.94
CA MET A 54 -5.38 -2.22 1.47
C MET A 54 -6.09 -3.42 0.86
N THR A 55 -5.82 -3.70 -0.42
CA THR A 55 -6.32 -4.93 -1.06
C THR A 55 -5.75 -6.17 -0.39
N PHE A 56 -4.45 -6.16 -0.05
CA PHE A 56 -3.82 -7.24 0.70
C PHE A 56 -4.37 -7.36 2.12
N ALA A 57 -4.53 -6.26 2.84
CA ALA A 57 -5.11 -6.26 4.18
C ALA A 57 -6.53 -6.84 4.17
N ASN A 58 -7.37 -6.42 3.23
CA ASN A 58 -8.70 -6.98 3.02
C ASN A 58 -8.64 -8.49 2.75
N LEU A 59 -7.84 -8.92 1.78
CA LEU A 59 -7.64 -10.33 1.45
C LEU A 59 -7.17 -11.14 2.66
N PHE A 60 -6.17 -10.63 3.39
CA PHE A 60 -5.56 -11.31 4.53
C PHE A 60 -6.55 -11.45 5.70
N PHE A 61 -7.17 -10.35 6.11
CA PHE A 61 -8.09 -10.38 7.24
C PHE A 61 -9.32 -11.24 6.95
N ASN A 62 -9.88 -11.19 5.75
CA ASN A 62 -10.95 -12.10 5.36
C ASN A 62 -10.52 -13.57 5.35
N SER A 63 -9.22 -13.84 5.12
CA SER A 63 -8.71 -15.20 5.06
C SER A 63 -8.40 -15.80 6.43
N ILE A 64 -8.17 -14.97 7.45
CA ILE A 64 -7.80 -15.41 8.80
C ILE A 64 -8.93 -15.25 9.82
N LEU A 65 -9.72 -14.19 9.69
CA LEU A 65 -10.90 -13.97 10.52
C LEU A 65 -12.05 -14.86 10.02
N ASP A 66 -12.85 -15.40 10.91
CA ASP A 66 -13.90 -16.40 10.61
C ASP A 66 -15.06 -15.91 9.72
N GLU A 67 -14.95 -14.69 9.23
CA GLU A 67 -15.96 -14.00 8.44
C GLU A 67 -15.85 -14.27 6.93
N GLY A 68 -15.10 -15.32 6.56
CA GLY A 68 -14.79 -15.67 5.18
C GLY A 68 -15.98 -15.78 4.26
N LYS A 69 -16.47 -14.66 3.78
CA LYS A 69 -17.33 -14.62 2.61
C LYS A 69 -16.45 -14.90 1.39
N LEU A 70 -16.59 -16.06 0.80
CA LEU A 70 -16.17 -16.26 -0.57
C LEU A 70 -16.83 -15.15 -1.37
N ILE A 71 -16.02 -14.21 -1.85
CA ILE A 71 -16.52 -13.13 -2.69
C ILE A 71 -16.94 -13.77 -4.01
N ASP A 72 -18.19 -14.19 -4.11
CA ASP A 72 -18.78 -14.71 -5.35
C ASP A 72 -19.11 -13.54 -6.28
N ASN A 73 -18.06 -12.85 -6.67
CA ASN A 73 -18.15 -11.67 -7.51
C ASN A 73 -17.72 -11.99 -8.92
N LYS A 74 -18.69 -12.07 -9.82
CA LYS A 74 -18.42 -12.04 -11.25
C LYS A 74 -17.68 -10.74 -11.59
N PRO A 75 -16.51 -10.79 -12.24
CA PRO A 75 -15.77 -9.58 -12.62
C PRO A 75 -16.68 -8.61 -13.37
N GLY A 76 -16.76 -7.37 -12.93
CA GLY A 76 -17.53 -6.32 -13.59
C GLY A 76 -17.06 -6.10 -15.03
N GLY A 77 -17.98 -5.73 -15.91
CA GLY A 77 -17.67 -5.32 -17.28
C GLY A 77 -16.89 -3.99 -17.30
N PHE A 78 -16.61 -3.53 -18.51
CA PHE A 78 -15.75 -2.41 -18.90
C PHE A 78 -15.88 -1.10 -18.06
N LEU A 79 -16.96 -0.85 -17.38
CA LEU A 79 -17.21 0.41 -16.66
C LEU A 79 -17.51 0.24 -15.19
N CYS A 80 -17.21 -0.81 -14.48
CA CYS A 80 -17.49 -0.95 -13.02
C CYS A 80 -18.80 -0.30 -12.50
N ILE A 81 -19.65 0.21 -13.42
CA ILE A 81 -20.84 1.01 -13.13
C ILE A 81 -22.00 0.11 -12.67
N PHE A 82 -21.93 -1.18 -12.93
CA PHE A 82 -23.07 -2.10 -12.80
C PHE A 82 -22.86 -3.20 -11.76
N ARG A 83 -22.04 -3.01 -10.74
CA ARG A 83 -21.95 -4.00 -9.69
C ARG A 83 -22.85 -3.66 -8.52
N HIS A 84 -23.66 -4.66 -8.20
CA HIS A 84 -24.52 -4.64 -7.04
C HIS A 84 -23.72 -4.98 -5.81
N SER A 85 -24.01 -4.20 -4.77
CA SER A 85 -23.88 -4.52 -3.36
C SER A 85 -22.51 -5.07 -2.96
N ALA A 86 -21.67 -4.17 -2.52
CA ALA A 86 -20.75 -4.50 -1.43
C ALA A 86 -21.59 -5.17 -0.34
N SER A 87 -21.12 -6.30 0.16
CA SER A 87 -21.67 -6.82 1.40
C SER A 87 -21.55 -5.70 2.44
N ASP A 88 -22.54 -5.57 3.29
CA ASP A 88 -22.46 -4.74 4.50
C ASP A 88 -21.35 -5.33 5.37
N ASP A 89 -20.11 -4.91 5.08
CA ASP A 89 -18.89 -5.47 5.64
C ASP A 89 -18.24 -4.42 6.50
N GLU A 90 -18.43 -4.54 7.80
CA GLU A 90 -17.86 -3.65 8.80
C GLU A 90 -16.33 -3.51 8.65
N LEU A 91 -15.66 -4.59 8.25
CA LEU A 91 -14.22 -4.55 7.99
C LEU A 91 -13.89 -3.64 6.80
N MET A 92 -14.64 -3.76 5.69
CA MET A 92 -14.40 -2.93 4.50
C MET A 92 -14.71 -1.48 4.76
N HIS A 93 -15.77 -1.19 5.50
CA HIS A 93 -16.12 0.17 5.92
C HIS A 93 -14.98 0.82 6.70
N LYS A 94 -14.40 0.10 7.66
CA LYS A 94 -13.25 0.56 8.45
C LYS A 94 -11.97 0.72 7.62
N LEU A 95 -11.69 -0.23 6.70
CA LEU A 95 -10.52 -0.18 5.82
C LEU A 95 -10.61 0.96 4.81
N THR A 96 -11.80 1.26 4.27
CA THR A 96 -11.98 2.40 3.36
C THR A 96 -11.82 3.73 4.07
N ALA A 97 -12.34 3.87 5.29
CA ALA A 97 -12.10 5.05 6.10
C ALA A 97 -10.60 5.24 6.38
N TYR A 98 -9.90 4.19 6.78
CA TYR A 98 -8.45 4.21 6.98
C TYR A 98 -7.71 4.64 5.71
N THR A 99 -8.09 4.11 4.56
CA THR A 99 -7.50 4.48 3.26
C THR A 99 -7.62 5.99 2.98
N ILE A 100 -8.79 6.57 3.24
CA ILE A 100 -9.03 8.02 3.08
C ILE A 100 -8.18 8.84 4.05
N LEU A 101 -8.06 8.41 5.30
CA LEU A 101 -7.31 9.13 6.33
C LEU A 101 -5.79 9.07 6.09
N VAL A 102 -5.27 7.94 5.60
CA VAL A 102 -3.87 7.85 5.16
C VAL A 102 -3.61 8.78 3.98
N ALA A 103 -4.48 8.74 2.95
CA ALA A 103 -4.35 9.65 1.80
C ALA A 103 -4.44 11.13 2.20
N LYS A 104 -5.29 11.50 3.18
CA LYS A 104 -5.32 12.84 3.77
C LYS A 104 -3.95 13.23 4.32
N ASN A 105 -3.36 12.37 5.17
CA ASN A 105 -2.13 12.71 5.87
C ASN A 105 -0.94 12.81 4.90
N SER A 106 -0.86 11.94 3.89
CA SER A 106 0.13 12.05 2.81
C SER A 106 0.01 13.41 2.08
N LEU A 107 -1.20 13.78 1.65
CA LEU A 107 -1.42 15.06 0.96
C LEU A 107 -1.17 16.29 1.85
N VAL A 108 -1.43 16.20 3.15
CA VAL A 108 -1.13 17.27 4.12
C VAL A 108 0.39 17.41 4.26
N ASP A 109 1.11 16.31 4.28
CA ASP A 109 2.56 16.24 4.34
C ASP A 109 3.20 16.90 3.12
N ASP A 110 2.80 16.49 1.91
CA ASP A 110 3.23 17.07 0.63
C ASP A 110 3.05 18.59 0.59
N VAL A 111 1.91 19.09 1.08
CA VAL A 111 1.61 20.54 1.14
C VAL A 111 2.44 21.25 2.20
N ALA A 112 2.76 20.58 3.31
CA ALA A 112 3.56 21.17 4.38
C ALA A 112 5.03 21.31 3.96
N ASP A 113 5.55 20.32 3.26
CA ASP A 113 6.93 20.28 2.78
C ASP A 113 7.15 21.19 1.58
N ASN A 114 6.17 21.32 0.70
CA ASN A 114 6.22 22.24 -0.43
C ASN A 114 4.98 23.15 -0.48
N ASN A 115 5.10 24.37 0.05
CA ASN A 115 4.00 25.37 0.05
C ASN A 115 3.45 25.72 -1.34
N ASN A 116 4.17 25.38 -2.42
CA ASN A 116 3.74 25.58 -3.80
C ASN A 116 3.16 24.31 -4.44
N ASP A 117 3.01 23.22 -3.69
CA ASP A 117 2.40 22.02 -4.23
C ASP A 117 0.91 22.23 -4.55
N LEU A 118 0.66 22.55 -5.81
CA LEU A 118 -0.69 22.75 -6.32
C LEU A 118 -1.44 21.40 -6.42
N LYS A 119 -0.72 20.28 -6.60
CA LYS A 119 -1.33 18.97 -6.75
C LYS A 119 -1.87 18.47 -5.39
N GLY A 120 -1.07 18.56 -4.33
CA GLY A 120 -1.49 18.21 -2.98
C GLY A 120 -2.69 19.05 -2.53
N LYS A 121 -2.66 20.37 -2.79
CA LYS A 121 -3.80 21.26 -2.49
C LYS A 121 -5.07 20.89 -3.26
N LEU A 122 -4.96 20.57 -4.55
CA LEU A 122 -6.09 20.12 -5.36
C LEU A 122 -6.59 18.75 -4.92
N GLY A 123 -5.68 17.84 -4.55
CA GLY A 123 -6.01 16.53 -3.98
C GLY A 123 -6.81 16.65 -2.70
N LEU A 124 -6.33 17.47 -1.74
CA LEU A 124 -7.04 17.75 -0.48
C LEU A 124 -8.42 18.37 -0.75
N LEU A 125 -8.52 19.32 -1.68
CA LEU A 125 -9.80 19.94 -2.03
C LEU A 125 -10.78 18.91 -2.62
N ALA A 126 -10.30 18.05 -3.51
CA ALA A 126 -11.10 17.05 -4.18
C ALA A 126 -11.57 15.93 -3.23
N LEU A 127 -10.71 15.53 -2.27
CA LEU A 127 -11.03 14.52 -1.27
C LEU A 127 -11.73 15.09 -0.02
N ASN A 128 -11.83 16.41 0.12
CA ASN A 128 -12.35 17.05 1.34
C ASN A 128 -13.70 16.50 1.85
N PRO A 129 -14.72 16.23 1.00
CA PRO A 129 -15.96 15.64 1.49
C PRO A 129 -15.76 14.26 2.12
N ALA A 130 -14.94 13.41 1.50
CA ALA A 130 -14.60 12.07 1.98
C ALA A 130 -13.80 12.16 3.29
N ILE A 131 -12.79 13.01 3.34
CA ILE A 131 -11.96 13.25 4.52
C ILE A 131 -12.82 13.69 5.71
N ARG A 132 -13.74 14.63 5.51
CA ARG A 132 -14.63 15.11 6.58
C ARG A 132 -15.54 14.02 7.11
N ASN A 133 -16.05 13.15 6.24
CA ASN A 133 -16.89 12.03 6.65
C ASN A 133 -16.06 11.02 7.45
N ALA A 134 -14.90 10.62 6.95
CA ALA A 134 -14.01 9.67 7.62
C ALA A 134 -13.53 10.20 8.99
N CYS A 135 -13.07 11.46 9.08
CA CYS A 135 -12.69 12.09 10.35
C CYS A 135 -13.84 12.17 11.36
N LYS A 136 -15.06 12.42 10.89
CA LYS A 136 -16.24 12.49 11.77
C LYS A 136 -16.62 11.13 12.34
N GLU A 137 -16.54 10.11 11.51
CA GLU A 137 -16.95 8.74 11.87
C GLU A 137 -15.87 7.99 12.64
N PHE A 138 -14.60 8.18 12.26
CA PHE A 138 -13.44 7.53 12.85
C PHE A 138 -12.40 8.53 13.39
N PRO A 139 -12.77 9.39 14.37
CA PRO A 139 -11.88 10.42 14.87
C PRO A 139 -10.63 9.84 15.55
N GLU A 140 -10.74 8.65 16.14
CA GLU A 140 -9.60 7.96 16.76
C GLU A 140 -8.57 7.50 15.73
N TYR A 141 -9.00 7.06 14.54
CA TYR A 141 -8.06 6.71 13.46
C TYR A 141 -7.28 7.94 13.01
N ASP A 142 -7.98 9.04 12.78
CA ASP A 142 -7.35 10.29 12.37
C ASP A 142 -6.33 10.78 13.41
N ARG A 143 -6.68 10.74 14.70
CA ARG A 143 -5.78 11.09 15.79
C ARG A 143 -4.52 10.23 15.80
N VAL A 144 -4.68 8.90 15.77
CA VAL A 144 -3.56 7.96 15.84
C VAL A 144 -2.64 8.09 14.62
N ILE A 145 -3.19 8.28 13.44
CA ILE A 145 -2.40 8.51 12.22
C ILE A 145 -1.60 9.80 12.33
N MET A 146 -2.22 10.89 12.78
CA MET A 146 -1.52 12.18 12.97
C MET A 146 -0.41 12.07 14.01
N GLU A 147 -0.68 11.45 15.16
CA GLU A 147 0.34 11.23 16.22
C GLU A 147 1.52 10.40 15.68
N GLY A 148 1.25 9.37 14.86
CA GLY A 148 2.29 8.57 14.25
C GLY A 148 3.16 9.35 13.24
N TYR A 149 2.56 10.20 12.43
CA TYR A 149 3.31 11.10 11.53
C TYR A 149 4.16 12.12 12.30
N GLU A 150 3.63 12.71 13.38
CA GLU A 150 4.39 13.64 14.22
C GLU A 150 5.59 12.95 14.88
N GLU A 151 5.42 11.71 15.35
CA GLU A 151 6.51 10.94 15.95
C GLU A 151 7.55 10.55 14.90
N LEU A 152 7.15 10.11 13.70
CA LEU A 152 8.05 9.80 12.60
C LEU A 152 8.92 11.03 12.27
N ARG A 153 8.30 12.20 12.06
CA ARG A 153 9.02 13.45 11.82
C ARG A 153 9.95 13.85 12.97
N ARG A 154 9.59 13.52 14.21
CA ARG A 154 10.47 13.76 15.35
C ARG A 154 11.76 12.95 15.25
N ILE A 155 11.67 11.69 14.81
CA ILE A 155 12.84 10.82 14.64
C ILE A 155 13.65 11.25 13.40
N GLU A 156 13.02 11.62 12.30
CA GLU A 156 13.69 12.17 11.10
C GLU A 156 14.63 13.35 11.46
N ARG A 157 14.17 14.25 12.30
CA ARG A 157 14.99 15.40 12.77
C ARG A 157 16.21 14.99 13.59
N THR A 158 16.30 13.76 14.07
CA THR A 158 17.51 13.25 14.73
C THR A 158 18.58 12.82 13.75
N GLY A 159 18.25 12.70 12.46
CA GLY A 159 19.15 12.19 11.45
C GLY A 159 19.38 10.69 11.57
N GLU A 160 18.37 9.91 11.99
CA GLU A 160 18.45 8.45 12.04
C GLU A 160 18.76 7.89 10.65
N LYS A 161 19.62 6.90 10.55
CA LYS A 161 20.07 6.32 9.26
C LYS A 161 19.61 4.88 9.05
N ASP A 162 19.13 4.24 10.11
CA ASP A 162 18.67 2.87 10.02
C ASP A 162 17.24 2.83 9.45
N PRO A 163 17.05 2.35 8.19
CA PRO A 163 15.75 2.30 7.57
C PRO A 163 14.79 1.33 8.28
N PHE A 164 15.30 0.37 9.06
CA PHE A 164 14.45 -0.51 9.87
C PHE A 164 13.90 0.21 11.11
N ILE A 165 14.70 1.08 11.72
CA ILE A 165 14.22 1.91 12.84
C ILE A 165 13.13 2.85 12.32
N MET A 166 13.40 3.56 11.23
CA MET A 166 12.43 4.47 10.62
C MET A 166 11.15 3.75 10.20
N GLY A 167 11.29 2.61 9.51
CA GLY A 167 10.15 1.79 9.10
C GLY A 167 9.31 1.28 10.28
N ARG A 168 9.89 1.03 11.46
CA ARG A 168 9.14 0.66 12.67
C ARG A 168 8.25 1.81 13.16
N TYR A 169 8.78 3.04 13.15
CA TYR A 169 7.98 4.22 13.51
C TYR A 169 6.86 4.46 12.49
N SER A 170 7.16 4.35 11.21
CA SER A 170 6.16 4.46 10.14
C SER A 170 5.06 3.41 10.27
N ALA A 171 5.41 2.15 10.57
CA ALA A 171 4.45 1.05 10.73
C ALA A 171 3.55 1.18 11.96
N GLN A 172 3.98 1.93 12.99
CA GLN A 172 3.28 1.93 14.28
C GLN A 172 1.85 2.47 14.18
N SER A 173 1.64 3.58 13.48
CA SER A 173 0.30 4.16 13.30
C SER A 173 -0.67 3.22 12.58
N MET A 174 -0.19 2.45 11.60
CA MET A 174 -0.99 1.42 10.94
C MET A 174 -1.42 0.33 11.92
N LEU A 175 -0.49 -0.15 12.75
CA LEU A 175 -0.79 -1.18 13.76
C LEU A 175 -1.80 -0.68 14.79
N ASP A 176 -1.63 0.55 15.26
CA ASP A 176 -2.54 1.15 16.24
C ASP A 176 -3.96 1.30 15.65
N VAL A 177 -4.08 1.66 14.37
CA VAL A 177 -5.38 1.67 13.68
C VAL A 177 -5.96 0.27 13.54
N PHE A 178 -5.15 -0.73 13.23
CA PHE A 178 -5.62 -2.12 13.15
C PHE A 178 -6.10 -2.63 14.51
N ASP A 179 -5.48 -2.19 15.60
CA ASP A 179 -5.95 -2.48 16.95
C ASP A 179 -7.32 -1.87 17.25
N LEU A 180 -7.53 -0.61 16.87
CA LEU A 180 -8.83 0.04 16.97
C LEU A 180 -9.89 -0.64 16.07
N MET A 181 -9.47 -1.10 14.89
CA MET A 181 -10.34 -1.71 13.90
C MET A 181 -10.79 -3.12 14.30
N LEU A 182 -9.86 -3.93 14.78
CA LEU A 182 -10.02 -5.38 14.93
C LEU A 182 -10.04 -5.84 16.40
N GLY A 183 -9.51 -5.03 17.30
CA GLY A 183 -9.44 -5.36 18.73
C GLY A 183 -8.75 -6.71 18.98
N ASN A 184 -9.35 -7.54 19.80
CA ASN A 184 -8.83 -8.86 20.18
C ASN A 184 -8.81 -9.90 19.04
N ARG A 185 -9.23 -9.54 17.82
CA ARG A 185 -9.20 -10.44 16.66
C ARG A 185 -7.83 -10.56 16.02
N ILE A 186 -6.91 -9.67 16.36
CA ILE A 186 -5.50 -9.75 15.98
C ILE A 186 -4.64 -9.93 17.24
N ASP A 187 -3.61 -10.73 17.11
CA ASP A 187 -2.64 -11.00 18.16
C ASP A 187 -1.23 -10.53 17.75
N ASP A 188 -0.26 -10.79 18.61
CA ASP A 188 1.11 -10.34 18.41
C ASP A 188 1.76 -10.93 17.15
N ASP A 189 1.41 -12.16 16.74
CA ASP A 189 1.94 -12.77 15.52
C ASP A 189 1.45 -12.03 14.28
N ILE A 190 0.17 -11.68 14.22
CA ILE A 190 -0.41 -10.90 13.12
C ILE A 190 0.16 -9.48 13.12
N ARG A 191 0.31 -8.87 14.31
CA ARG A 191 0.93 -7.55 14.45
C ARG A 191 2.36 -7.55 13.92
N GLU A 192 3.17 -8.55 14.26
CA GLU A 192 4.54 -8.63 13.79
C GLU A 192 4.62 -8.81 12.27
N LEU A 193 3.72 -9.61 11.68
CA LEU A 193 3.60 -9.73 10.24
C LEU A 193 3.32 -8.36 9.58
N PHE A 194 2.34 -7.62 10.07
CA PHE A 194 2.00 -6.30 9.50
C PHE A 194 3.05 -5.24 9.82
N ARG A 195 3.74 -5.34 10.95
CA ARG A 195 4.93 -4.52 11.23
C ARG A 195 5.99 -4.70 10.15
N GLY A 196 6.25 -5.95 9.77
CA GLY A 196 7.16 -6.28 8.67
C GLY A 196 6.74 -5.62 7.35
N PHE A 197 5.46 -5.66 7.02
CA PHE A 197 4.94 -4.98 5.81
C PHE A 197 5.09 -3.46 5.86
N GLY A 198 4.85 -2.83 7.00
CA GLY A 198 5.05 -1.39 7.15
C GLY A 198 6.53 -0.99 7.03
N ILE A 199 7.44 -1.77 7.63
CA ILE A 199 8.89 -1.58 7.46
C ILE A 199 9.29 -1.76 5.99
N TRP A 200 8.78 -2.79 5.34
CA TRP A 200 9.00 -3.07 3.93
C TRP A 200 8.55 -1.90 3.05
N ALA A 201 7.32 -1.43 3.23
CA ALA A 201 6.77 -0.31 2.47
C ALA A 201 7.63 0.94 2.63
N TYR A 202 8.03 1.28 3.86
CA TYR A 202 8.90 2.43 4.13
C TYR A 202 10.25 2.32 3.42
N ILE A 203 10.91 1.15 3.49
CA ILE A 203 12.22 0.94 2.83
C ILE A 203 12.09 1.08 1.32
N MET A 204 11.03 0.53 0.74
CA MET A 204 10.78 0.59 -0.70
C MET A 204 10.54 2.01 -1.17
N ASP A 205 9.73 2.76 -0.44
CA ASP A 205 9.41 4.16 -0.68
C ASP A 205 10.67 5.03 -0.61
N ALA A 206 11.42 4.91 0.49
CA ALA A 206 12.69 5.64 0.66
C ALA A 206 13.70 5.39 -0.48
N ILE A 207 13.75 4.18 -1.04
CA ILE A 207 14.61 3.89 -2.20
C ILE A 207 13.98 4.42 -3.50
N GLU A 208 12.65 4.38 -3.62
CA GLU A 208 11.97 4.89 -4.81
C GLU A 208 12.10 6.41 -4.93
N ASP A 209 12.07 7.13 -3.82
CA ASP A 209 12.00 8.59 -3.79
C ASP A 209 13.36 9.29 -3.65
N LEU A 210 14.49 8.56 -3.70
CA LEU A 210 15.86 9.10 -3.55
C LEU A 210 16.14 10.39 -4.36
N ASP A 211 15.72 10.42 -5.64
CA ASP A 211 15.96 11.58 -6.50
C ASP A 211 15.09 12.78 -6.12
N GLU A 212 13.84 12.52 -5.72
CA GLU A 212 12.86 13.53 -5.34
C GLU A 212 13.21 14.13 -3.99
N ASP A 213 13.49 13.29 -2.98
CA ASP A 213 13.89 13.72 -1.65
C ASP A 213 15.19 14.54 -1.66
N HIS A 214 16.18 14.09 -2.46
CA HIS A 214 17.42 14.84 -2.60
C HIS A 214 17.18 16.22 -3.22
N LYS A 215 16.37 16.30 -4.27
CA LYS A 215 16.06 17.55 -4.98
C LYS A 215 15.27 18.52 -4.10
N GLU A 216 14.37 18.02 -3.29
CA GLU A 216 13.50 18.82 -2.43
C GLU A 216 14.11 19.10 -1.05
N GLY A 217 15.22 18.44 -0.73
CA GLY A 217 15.90 18.55 0.57
C GLY A 217 15.09 17.86 1.69
N GLN A 218 14.28 16.86 1.32
CA GLN A 218 13.52 16.07 2.25
C GLN A 218 14.39 15.03 2.94
N TYR A 219 13.94 14.58 4.12
CA TYR A 219 14.63 13.54 4.83
C TYR A 219 14.49 12.20 4.11
N ASN A 220 15.63 11.48 4.01
CA ASN A 220 15.67 10.10 3.55
C ASN A 220 16.82 9.38 4.27
N PRO A 221 16.63 8.22 4.92
CA PRO A 221 17.69 7.57 5.70
C PRO A 221 18.92 7.19 4.87
N PHE A 222 18.77 6.99 3.57
CA PHE A 222 19.87 6.67 2.65
C PHE A 222 20.65 7.92 2.19
N LEU A 223 20.09 9.12 2.40
CA LEU A 223 20.71 10.39 2.04
C LEU A 223 21.40 11.09 3.22
N VAL A 224 21.11 10.70 4.46
CA VAL A 224 21.74 11.30 5.64
C VAL A 224 23.24 11.12 5.58
N ASP A 225 24.00 12.24 5.67
CA ASP A 225 25.48 12.31 5.52
C ASP A 225 26.01 11.73 4.20
N ASN A 226 25.23 11.77 3.13
CA ASN A 226 25.65 11.32 1.80
C ASN A 226 25.85 12.50 0.84
N ASP A 227 26.89 13.31 1.10
CA ASP A 227 27.24 14.46 0.25
C ASP A 227 27.63 14.08 -1.19
N SER A 228 27.86 12.80 -1.45
CA SER A 228 28.25 12.29 -2.78
C SER A 228 27.07 11.76 -3.61
N PHE A 229 25.85 11.90 -3.15
CA PHE A 229 24.68 11.49 -3.92
C PHE A 229 24.54 12.32 -5.19
N HIS A 230 24.33 11.67 -6.32
CA HIS A 230 24.10 12.31 -7.62
C HIS A 230 22.74 11.97 -8.21
N ASP A 231 22.44 10.70 -8.30
CA ASP A 231 21.15 10.19 -8.75
C ASP A 231 20.88 8.78 -8.20
N LYS A 232 19.62 8.40 -8.14
CA LYS A 232 19.14 7.10 -7.66
C LYS A 232 19.80 5.92 -8.40
N LYS A 233 19.94 6.03 -9.72
CA LYS A 233 20.48 4.94 -10.54
C LYS A 233 21.95 4.65 -10.23
N GLN A 234 22.73 5.71 -10.02
CA GLN A 234 24.14 5.57 -9.61
C GLN A 234 24.20 5.05 -8.18
N PHE A 235 23.42 5.62 -7.27
CA PHE A 235 23.37 5.19 -5.87
C PHE A 235 23.05 3.69 -5.73
N ILE A 236 22.00 3.21 -6.41
CA ILE A 236 21.64 1.79 -6.41
C ILE A 236 22.78 0.93 -6.94
N ARG A 237 23.43 1.34 -8.04
CA ARG A 237 24.55 0.59 -8.63
C ARG A 237 25.73 0.48 -7.67
N ASP A 238 26.09 1.59 -7.02
CA ASP A 238 27.25 1.64 -6.14
C ASP A 238 27.00 0.94 -4.80
N ASN A 239 25.73 0.85 -4.38
CA ASN A 239 25.30 0.26 -3.11
C ASN A 239 24.45 -1.02 -3.28
N ILE A 240 24.56 -1.70 -4.41
CA ILE A 240 23.66 -2.83 -4.77
C ILE A 240 23.66 -3.95 -3.73
N PHE A 241 24.80 -4.26 -3.11
CA PHE A 241 24.89 -5.29 -2.08
C PHE A 241 24.18 -4.86 -0.79
N MET A 242 24.43 -3.62 -0.33
CA MET A 242 23.77 -3.08 0.87
C MET A 242 22.24 -3.05 0.69
N ILE A 243 21.76 -2.52 -0.44
CA ILE A 243 20.34 -2.46 -0.78
C ILE A 243 19.74 -3.87 -0.83
N GLY A 244 20.45 -4.81 -1.47
CA GLY A 244 20.04 -6.20 -1.54
C GLY A 244 19.95 -6.87 -0.17
N GLU A 245 20.87 -6.60 0.75
CA GLU A 245 20.83 -7.10 2.13
C GLU A 245 19.67 -6.51 2.92
N ILE A 246 19.43 -5.19 2.82
CA ILE A 246 18.32 -4.51 3.49
C ILE A 246 16.99 -5.06 3.00
N MET A 247 16.76 -5.09 1.69
CA MET A 247 15.52 -5.62 1.12
C MET A 247 15.34 -7.10 1.42
N GLY A 248 16.41 -7.90 1.29
CA GLY A 248 16.40 -9.34 1.58
C GLY A 248 16.06 -9.62 3.04
N LYS A 249 16.60 -8.84 3.97
CA LYS A 249 16.27 -8.93 5.39
C LYS A 249 14.79 -8.59 5.64
N ALA A 250 14.29 -7.50 5.09
CA ALA A 250 12.89 -7.10 5.28
C ALA A 250 11.92 -8.16 4.75
N ILE A 251 12.19 -8.73 3.55
CA ILE A 251 11.40 -9.83 2.99
C ILE A 251 11.47 -11.07 3.89
N LYS A 252 12.66 -11.41 4.38
CA LYS A 252 12.84 -12.56 5.26
C LYS A 252 12.08 -12.41 6.57
N ASP A 253 12.14 -11.24 7.19
CA ASP A 253 11.42 -10.95 8.44
C ASP A 253 9.89 -11.13 8.24
N ILE A 254 9.33 -10.67 7.09
CA ILE A 254 7.92 -10.92 6.73
C ILE A 254 7.64 -12.42 6.53
N GLN A 255 8.51 -13.13 5.81
CA GLN A 255 8.32 -14.56 5.55
C GLN A 255 8.39 -15.39 6.83
N ASP A 256 9.29 -15.05 7.75
CA ASP A 256 9.43 -15.74 9.05
C ASP A 256 8.15 -15.51 9.90
N SER A 257 7.65 -14.27 9.99
CA SER A 257 6.40 -13.96 10.68
C SER A 257 5.19 -14.62 9.99
N TYR A 258 5.17 -14.64 8.66
CA TYR A 258 4.12 -15.29 7.90
C TYR A 258 4.09 -16.81 8.12
N ALA A 259 5.23 -17.47 8.24
CA ALA A 259 5.30 -18.91 8.48
C ALA A 259 4.57 -19.30 9.79
N VAL A 260 4.57 -18.42 10.81
CA VAL A 260 3.83 -18.62 12.06
C VAL A 260 2.32 -18.47 11.85
N VAL A 261 1.91 -17.46 11.08
CA VAL A 261 0.50 -17.10 10.89
C VAL A 261 -0.18 -17.95 9.80
N ARG A 262 0.57 -18.40 8.79
CA ARG A 262 0.06 -19.13 7.63
C ARG A 262 -0.85 -20.32 7.96
N PRO A 263 -0.55 -21.18 8.94
CA PRO A 263 -1.44 -22.30 9.28
C PRO A 263 -2.83 -21.91 9.78
N ARG A 264 -3.02 -20.65 10.16
CA ARG A 264 -4.28 -20.08 10.67
C ARG A 264 -5.16 -19.54 9.55
N LEU A 265 -4.62 -19.35 8.35
CA LEU A 265 -5.41 -18.95 7.18
C LEU A 265 -6.42 -20.04 6.85
N ARG A 266 -7.64 -19.64 6.49
CA ARG A 266 -8.71 -20.55 6.07
C ARG A 266 -8.91 -20.59 4.56
N PHE A 267 -8.57 -19.47 3.89
CA PHE A 267 -8.79 -19.27 2.46
C PHE A 267 -7.58 -18.58 1.81
N ASN A 268 -7.57 -18.56 0.50
CA ASN A 268 -6.68 -17.74 -0.33
C ASN A 268 -5.17 -17.99 -0.11
N HIS A 269 -4.80 -19.15 0.40
CA HIS A 269 -3.39 -19.51 0.68
C HIS A 269 -2.48 -19.25 -0.53
N ASN A 270 -2.90 -19.69 -1.73
CA ASN A 270 -2.08 -19.56 -2.93
C ASN A 270 -1.80 -18.11 -3.30
N ILE A 271 -2.78 -17.23 -3.07
CA ILE A 271 -2.66 -15.80 -3.39
C ILE A 271 -1.71 -15.14 -2.40
N ILE A 272 -1.91 -15.39 -1.10
CA ILE A 272 -1.09 -14.82 -0.03
C ILE A 272 0.33 -15.37 -0.11
N ASP A 273 0.50 -16.69 -0.32
CA ASP A 273 1.80 -17.33 -0.55
C ASP A 273 2.53 -16.69 -1.76
N ASN A 274 1.83 -16.42 -2.85
CA ASN A 274 2.40 -15.79 -4.03
C ASN A 274 2.86 -14.36 -3.73
N ILE A 275 2.06 -13.57 -3.03
CA ILE A 275 2.43 -12.19 -2.66
C ILE A 275 3.70 -12.21 -1.80
N ILE A 276 3.72 -12.99 -0.72
CA ILE A 276 4.79 -12.96 0.28
C ILE A 276 6.07 -13.61 -0.25
N ASN A 277 5.96 -14.78 -0.91
CA ASN A 277 7.15 -15.53 -1.31
C ASN A 277 7.73 -15.12 -2.66
N VAL A 278 6.94 -14.43 -3.51
CA VAL A 278 7.37 -14.05 -4.86
C VAL A 278 7.13 -12.57 -5.14
N GLY A 279 5.96 -12.06 -4.78
CA GLY A 279 5.53 -10.71 -5.08
C GLY A 279 6.44 -9.63 -4.50
N LEU A 280 6.81 -9.77 -3.22
CA LEU A 280 7.72 -8.83 -2.55
C LEU A 280 9.08 -8.77 -3.27
N SER A 281 9.67 -9.93 -3.59
CA SER A 281 10.94 -9.97 -4.33
C SER A 281 10.81 -9.38 -5.73
N ALA A 282 9.68 -9.62 -6.42
CA ALA A 282 9.42 -9.01 -7.72
C ALA A 282 9.31 -7.48 -7.65
N SER A 283 8.69 -6.95 -6.59
CA SER A 283 8.61 -5.51 -6.32
C SER A 283 9.99 -4.90 -6.04
N ALA A 284 10.83 -5.57 -5.21
CA ALA A 284 12.21 -5.16 -4.98
C ALA A 284 13.03 -5.07 -6.28
N HIS A 285 12.97 -6.12 -7.09
CA HIS A 285 13.67 -6.14 -8.38
C HIS A 285 13.24 -5.02 -9.32
N ARG A 286 11.96 -4.68 -9.34
CA ARG A 286 11.43 -3.58 -10.15
C ARG A 286 12.05 -2.24 -9.74
N ILE A 287 12.08 -1.94 -8.44
CA ILE A 287 12.68 -0.69 -7.93
C ILE A 287 14.18 -0.62 -8.23
N ILE A 288 14.92 -1.72 -7.99
CA ILE A 288 16.37 -1.80 -8.29
C ILE A 288 16.66 -1.53 -9.77
N ARG A 289 15.77 -1.98 -10.68
CA ARG A 289 15.91 -1.71 -12.12
C ARG A 289 15.50 -0.31 -12.53
N GLY A 290 14.84 0.44 -11.65
CA GLY A 290 14.28 1.75 -11.97
C GLY A 290 13.03 1.67 -12.85
N ASP A 291 12.37 0.51 -12.88
CA ASP A 291 11.11 0.34 -13.59
C ASP A 291 10.00 1.01 -12.78
N LYS A 292 9.57 2.19 -13.18
CA LYS A 292 8.44 2.87 -12.53
C LYS A 292 7.19 2.00 -12.64
N MET A 293 6.46 1.91 -11.54
CA MET A 293 5.14 1.31 -11.55
C MET A 293 4.21 2.25 -12.32
N ASP A 294 3.88 1.88 -13.56
CA ASP A 294 2.90 2.64 -14.34
C ASP A 294 1.49 2.34 -13.83
N LEU A 295 1.14 2.96 -12.71
CA LEU A 295 -0.21 2.99 -12.14
C LEU A 295 -1.12 3.95 -12.92
N SER A 296 -0.67 4.43 -14.10
CA SER A 296 -1.44 5.38 -14.89
C SER A 296 -2.84 4.80 -15.20
N LEU A 297 -3.83 5.68 -15.10
CA LEU A 297 -5.22 5.39 -15.50
C LEU A 297 -5.29 4.72 -16.87
N LYS A 298 -4.32 5.04 -17.75
CA LYS A 298 -4.17 4.50 -19.09
C LYS A 298 -3.80 3.01 -19.09
N ASN A 299 -2.94 2.55 -18.19
CA ASN A 299 -2.58 1.12 -18.09
C ASN A 299 -3.61 0.33 -17.31
N MET A 300 -4.25 0.94 -16.31
CA MET A 300 -5.45 0.36 -15.68
C MET A 300 -6.57 0.19 -16.72
N LEU A 301 -6.77 1.15 -17.62
CA LEU A 301 -7.74 1.09 -18.72
C LEU A 301 -7.28 0.11 -19.81
N ASN A 302 -6.02 0.10 -20.23
CA ASN A 302 -5.47 -0.82 -21.24
C ASN A 302 -5.46 -2.28 -20.74
N GLY A 303 -5.10 -2.50 -19.49
CA GLY A 303 -5.27 -3.80 -18.84
C GLY A 303 -6.75 -4.24 -18.76
N ARG A 304 -7.70 -3.32 -18.82
CA ARG A 304 -9.14 -3.57 -18.91
C ARG A 304 -9.58 -3.85 -20.35
N MET A 305 -8.99 -3.22 -21.36
CA MET A 305 -9.36 -3.39 -22.78
C MET A 305 -8.83 -4.69 -23.40
N ASN A 306 -7.63 -5.15 -23.03
CA ASN A 306 -7.05 -6.40 -23.57
C ASN A 306 -7.69 -7.69 -23.03
N ARG A 307 -8.73 -7.60 -22.23
CA ARG A 307 -9.39 -8.76 -21.57
C ARG A 307 -10.63 -9.27 -22.30
N GLY A 308 -10.96 -8.73 -23.45
CA GLY A 308 -12.13 -9.10 -24.24
C GLY A 308 -11.87 -9.96 -25.46
N LEU A 309 -10.61 -10.25 -25.82
CA LEU A 309 -10.27 -11.09 -26.95
C LEU A 309 -9.80 -12.47 -26.48
N PRO A 310 -10.37 -13.57 -27.01
CA PRO A 310 -9.82 -14.89 -26.77
C PRO A 310 -8.41 -14.95 -27.39
N PRO A 311 -7.50 -15.79 -26.85
CA PRO A 311 -6.20 -15.96 -27.47
C PRO A 311 -6.41 -16.45 -28.91
N SER A 312 -5.92 -15.65 -29.85
CA SER A 312 -5.82 -16.09 -31.26
C SER A 312 -4.93 -17.34 -31.26
N SER A 313 -5.54 -18.44 -31.65
CA SER A 313 -4.87 -19.68 -32.03
C SER A 313 -3.87 -19.39 -33.15
N ILE A 314 -2.58 -19.37 -32.86
CA ILE A 314 -1.50 -19.78 -33.76
C ILE A 314 -0.50 -20.59 -32.95
#